data_987e38d45bbe5a381947ec2841539909
#
_entry.id   987e38d45bbe5a381947ec2841539909
#
_cell.length_a   1.000
_cell.length_b   1.000
_cell.length_c   1.000
_cell.angle_alpha   90.00
_cell.angle_beta   90.00
_cell.angle_gamma   90.00
#
_symmetry.space_group_name_H-M   'P 1'
#
loop_
_entity.id
_entity.type
_entity.pdbx_description
1 polymer ?
#
loop_
_entity_poly.entity_id
_entity_poly.type
_entity_poly.pdbx_seq_one_letter_code
_entity_poly.pdbx_strand_id
1 'polypeptide(L)'
;YKIVRGAYMEKERERAKEKGYPSPICKDKATTDANFNDCLTYILHHLNDISIFIGTHNELSTYISMELMQQLNIDKTDNRVWFGQLYGMSDHISFNLAEQGYNVAKYLPFGPVKDVMPYLIRRAEENTSVAGQTSRELSLLKAERKRRKSN
;
A
#
# COMPACT_ATOMS: atom_id res chain seq x y z
N TYR A 1 13.23 5.05 1.25
CA TYR A 1 11.98 5.68 1.67
C TYR A 1 10.84 4.68 1.66
N LYS A 2 9.82 4.91 2.50
CA LYS A 2 8.56 4.17 2.47
C LYS A 2 7.43 5.16 2.15
N ILE A 3 6.68 4.90 1.10
CA ILE A 3 5.51 5.69 0.75
C ILE A 3 4.22 4.94 1.11
N VAL A 4 3.28 5.63 1.72
CA VAL A 4 1.97 5.11 2.16
C VAL A 4 0.90 6.19 2.00
N ARG A 5 -0.37 5.79 1.96
CA ARG A 5 -1.51 6.72 1.95
C ARG A 5 -2.18 6.80 3.33
N GLY A 6 -2.78 7.94 3.62
CA GLY A 6 -3.74 8.13 4.72
C GLY A 6 -3.17 8.14 6.13
N ALA A 7 -1.84 8.08 6.30
CA ALA A 7 -1.24 8.12 7.61
C ALA A 7 -1.41 9.50 8.26
N TYR A 8 -1.86 9.50 9.54
CA TYR A 8 -1.94 10.69 10.40
C TYR A 8 -2.83 11.85 9.88
N MET A 9 -3.75 11.59 8.97
CA MET A 9 -4.56 12.63 8.30
C MET A 9 -5.27 13.56 9.28
N GLU A 10 -6.02 13.03 10.23
CA GLU A 10 -6.78 13.81 11.20
C GLU A 10 -5.85 14.59 12.13
N LYS A 11 -4.83 13.93 12.65
CA LYS A 11 -3.84 14.53 13.54
C LYS A 11 -3.10 15.72 12.91
N GLU A 12 -2.71 15.60 11.64
CA GLU A 12 -2.02 16.68 10.93
C GLU A 12 -2.96 17.82 10.57
N ARG A 13 -4.22 17.55 10.28
CA ARG A 13 -5.24 18.57 10.06
C ARG A 13 -5.50 19.40 11.34
N GLU A 14 -5.64 18.71 12.48
CA GLU A 14 -5.83 19.35 13.78
C GLU A 14 -4.62 20.20 14.16
N ARG A 15 -3.42 19.65 14.03
CA ARG A 15 -2.16 20.36 14.28
C ARG A 15 -2.02 21.62 13.40
N ALA A 16 -2.37 21.54 12.12
CA ALA A 16 -2.33 22.67 11.21
C ALA A 16 -3.28 23.77 11.68
N LYS A 17 -4.50 23.41 12.12
CA LYS A 17 -5.49 24.33 12.67
C LYS A 17 -4.99 24.99 13.96
N GLU A 18 -4.46 24.22 14.90
CA GLU A 18 -3.92 24.73 16.18
C GLU A 18 -2.74 25.69 15.97
N LYS A 19 -1.89 25.41 15.01
CA LYS A 19 -0.67 26.21 14.74
C LYS A 19 -0.84 27.29 13.67
N GLY A 20 -2.01 27.40 13.03
CA GLY A 20 -2.32 28.44 12.07
C GLY A 20 -1.57 28.36 10.74
N TYR A 21 -1.15 27.18 10.29
CA TYR A 21 -0.56 26.99 8.97
C TYR A 21 -1.47 26.19 8.03
N PRO A 22 -1.28 26.27 6.70
CA PRO A 22 -2.06 25.48 5.75
C PRO A 22 -1.87 23.98 5.98
N SER A 23 -2.98 23.22 5.97
CA SER A 23 -2.89 21.77 6.16
C SER A 23 -2.01 21.11 5.08
N PRO A 24 -1.04 20.25 5.45
CA PRO A 24 -0.24 19.50 4.50
C PRO A 24 -1.01 18.32 3.86
N ILE A 25 -2.22 18.05 4.32
CA ILE A 25 -3.03 16.92 3.86
C ILE A 25 -3.76 17.29 2.57
N CYS A 26 -3.72 16.40 1.60
CA CYS A 26 -4.46 16.53 0.35
C CYS A 26 -5.97 16.74 0.63
N LYS A 27 -6.62 17.53 -0.22
CA LYS A 27 -8.03 17.95 -0.04
C LYS A 27 -9.01 16.76 -0.13
N ASP A 28 -8.70 15.78 -0.98
CA ASP A 28 -9.57 14.63 -1.28
C ASP A 28 -8.76 13.38 -1.64
N LYS A 29 -9.47 12.27 -1.85
CA LYS A 29 -8.88 11.00 -2.21
C LYS A 29 -8.21 11.04 -3.57
N ALA A 30 -8.81 11.69 -4.55
CA ALA A 30 -8.26 11.76 -5.92
C ALA A 30 -6.91 12.49 -5.93
N THR A 31 -6.81 13.61 -5.21
CA THR A 31 -5.55 14.36 -5.04
C THR A 31 -4.51 13.53 -4.28
N THR A 32 -4.93 12.76 -3.28
CA THR A 32 -4.03 11.85 -2.54
C THR A 32 -3.49 10.76 -3.46
N ASP A 33 -4.33 10.15 -4.28
CA ASP A 33 -3.92 9.11 -5.22
C ASP A 33 -2.97 9.66 -6.29
N ALA A 34 -3.25 10.83 -6.84
CA ALA A 34 -2.36 11.52 -7.78
C ALA A 34 -1.00 11.79 -7.16
N ASN A 35 -0.96 12.45 -5.99
CA ASN A 35 0.27 12.77 -5.28
C ASN A 35 1.11 11.51 -4.95
N PHE A 36 0.45 10.42 -4.55
CA PHE A 36 1.15 9.16 -4.32
C PHE A 36 1.80 8.63 -5.59
N ASN A 37 1.08 8.62 -6.71
CA ASN A 37 1.59 8.13 -7.99
C ASN A 37 2.69 9.04 -8.55
N ASP A 38 2.59 10.36 -8.35
CA ASP A 38 3.63 11.32 -8.74
C ASP A 38 4.93 11.08 -7.92
N CYS A 39 4.80 10.91 -6.60
CA CYS A 39 5.95 10.57 -5.74
C CYS A 39 6.58 9.22 -6.15
N LEU A 40 5.74 8.21 -6.43
CA LEU A 40 6.19 6.92 -6.92
C LEU A 40 7.00 7.05 -8.21
N THR A 41 6.45 7.77 -9.19
CA THR A 41 7.12 8.03 -10.48
C THR A 41 8.45 8.74 -10.28
N TYR A 42 8.46 9.80 -9.48
CA TYR A 42 9.69 10.54 -9.16
C TYR A 42 10.77 9.64 -8.56
N ILE A 43 10.41 8.83 -7.56
CA ILE A 43 11.38 7.96 -6.86
C ILE A 43 11.93 6.89 -7.79
N LEU A 44 11.09 6.26 -8.63
CA LEU A 44 11.57 5.24 -9.57
C LEU A 44 12.54 5.79 -10.62
N HIS A 45 12.42 7.06 -11.00
CA HIS A 45 13.41 7.72 -11.86
C HIS A 45 14.73 8.08 -11.14
N HIS A 46 14.76 8.04 -9.81
CA HIS A 46 15.90 8.44 -8.98
C HIS A 46 16.45 7.30 -8.11
N LEU A 47 16.33 6.06 -8.56
CA LEU A 47 16.79 4.90 -7.79
C LEU A 47 18.30 4.86 -7.53
N ASN A 48 19.09 5.68 -8.21
CA ASN A 48 20.52 5.80 -7.90
C ASN A 48 20.75 6.42 -6.51
N ASP A 49 19.82 7.26 -6.07
CA ASP A 49 19.93 8.01 -4.82
C ASP A 49 18.92 7.53 -3.76
N ILE A 50 17.86 6.81 -4.18
CA ILE A 50 16.70 6.50 -3.35
C ILE A 50 16.31 5.04 -3.50
N SER A 51 16.11 4.33 -2.38
CA SER A 51 15.41 3.05 -2.35
C SER A 51 13.97 3.26 -1.89
N ILE A 52 13.03 2.48 -2.43
CA ILE A 52 11.59 2.63 -2.16
C ILE A 52 10.95 1.36 -1.60
N PHE A 53 10.12 1.56 -0.57
CA PHE A 53 9.16 0.57 -0.11
C PHE A 53 7.74 1.08 -0.41
N ILE A 54 7.06 0.44 -1.35
CA ILE A 54 5.74 0.81 -1.87
C ILE A 54 4.66 0.18 -0.98
N GLY A 55 4.25 0.91 0.06
CA GLY A 55 3.24 0.45 1.02
C GLY A 55 1.82 0.77 0.55
N THR A 56 1.20 -0.10 -0.25
CA THR A 56 -0.13 0.17 -0.79
C THR A 56 -0.97 -1.09 -0.96
N HIS A 57 -2.30 -0.93 -0.79
CA HIS A 57 -3.34 -1.91 -1.14
C HIS A 57 -4.08 -1.52 -2.44
N ASN A 58 -3.65 -0.47 -3.11
CA ASN A 58 -4.26 0.03 -4.34
C ASN A 58 -3.68 -0.71 -5.55
N GLU A 59 -4.54 -1.45 -6.25
CA GLU A 59 -4.16 -2.23 -7.44
C GLU A 59 -3.60 -1.34 -8.55
N LEU A 60 -4.26 -0.20 -8.82
CA LEU A 60 -3.83 0.70 -9.89
C LEU A 60 -2.41 1.23 -9.64
N SER A 61 -2.09 1.67 -8.42
CA SER A 61 -0.74 2.12 -8.09
C SER A 61 0.30 0.99 -8.17
N THR A 62 -0.12 -0.25 -7.87
CA THR A 62 0.72 -1.43 -8.05
C THR A 62 1.02 -1.67 -9.54
N TYR A 63 0.01 -1.60 -10.41
CA TYR A 63 0.19 -1.72 -11.87
C TYR A 63 1.07 -0.59 -12.42
N ILE A 64 0.84 0.65 -12.03
CA ILE A 64 1.68 1.80 -12.40
C ILE A 64 3.15 1.54 -12.01
N SER A 65 3.39 1.00 -10.81
CA SER A 65 4.75 0.67 -10.35
C SER A 65 5.42 -0.38 -11.24
N MET A 66 4.69 -1.45 -11.58
CA MET A 66 5.21 -2.52 -12.44
C MET A 66 5.50 -2.01 -13.85
N GLU A 67 4.62 -1.21 -14.41
CA GLU A 67 4.77 -0.60 -15.72
C GLU A 67 5.97 0.35 -15.77
N LEU A 68 6.13 1.22 -14.79
CA LEU A 68 7.28 2.11 -14.67
C LEU A 68 8.60 1.33 -14.52
N MET A 69 8.63 0.27 -13.70
CA MET A 69 9.81 -0.57 -13.60
C MET A 69 10.19 -1.18 -14.96
N GLN A 70 9.21 -1.63 -15.72
CA GLN A 70 9.45 -2.18 -17.06
C GLN A 70 9.96 -1.09 -18.03
N GLN A 71 9.32 0.08 -18.06
CA GLN A 71 9.70 1.20 -18.94
C GLN A 71 11.11 1.71 -18.65
N LEU A 72 11.50 1.72 -17.37
CA LEU A 72 12.82 2.19 -16.91
C LEU A 72 13.88 1.08 -16.91
N ASN A 73 13.55 -0.13 -17.39
CA ASN A 73 14.43 -1.31 -17.37
C ASN A 73 14.95 -1.64 -15.96
N ILE A 74 14.12 -1.45 -14.93
CA ILE A 74 14.45 -1.82 -13.55
C ILE A 74 14.11 -3.31 -13.39
N ASP A 75 15.08 -4.10 -12.93
CA ASP A 75 14.88 -5.53 -12.68
C ASP A 75 13.81 -5.74 -11.59
N LYS A 76 12.97 -6.76 -11.77
CA LYS A 76 11.92 -7.11 -10.82
C LYS A 76 12.48 -7.45 -9.43
N THR A 77 13.68 -7.99 -9.38
CA THR A 77 14.41 -8.37 -8.17
C THR A 77 15.33 -7.27 -7.64
N ASP A 78 15.27 -6.05 -8.20
CA ASP A 78 16.10 -4.93 -7.73
C ASP A 78 15.84 -4.68 -6.24
N ASN A 79 16.88 -4.82 -5.43
CA ASN A 79 16.82 -4.74 -3.98
C ASN A 79 16.46 -3.34 -3.44
N ARG A 80 16.45 -2.33 -4.31
CA ARG A 80 16.03 -0.96 -3.99
C ARG A 80 14.52 -0.76 -4.07
N VAL A 81 13.77 -1.71 -4.67
CA VAL A 81 12.31 -1.63 -4.86
C VAL A 81 11.61 -2.79 -4.17
N TRP A 82 10.71 -2.48 -3.26
CA TRP A 82 9.92 -3.45 -2.51
C TRP A 82 8.45 -3.08 -2.51
N PHE A 83 7.59 -4.06 -2.73
CA PHE A 83 6.15 -3.94 -2.55
C PHE A 83 5.76 -4.44 -1.16
N GLY A 84 4.90 -3.70 -0.46
CA GLY A 84 4.48 -4.07 0.89
C GLY A 84 2.98 -3.93 1.13
N GLN A 85 2.39 -4.99 1.69
CA GLN A 85 1.00 -5.02 2.12
C GLN A 85 0.92 -5.45 3.59
N LEU A 86 -0.17 -5.09 4.25
CA LEU A 86 -0.44 -5.56 5.61
C LEU A 86 -0.77 -7.05 5.59
N TYR A 87 -0.33 -7.77 6.62
CA TYR A 87 -0.67 -9.18 6.79
C TYR A 87 -2.19 -9.37 6.88
N GLY A 88 -2.71 -10.37 6.17
CA GLY A 88 -4.13 -10.64 6.07
C GLY A 88 -4.92 -9.70 5.17
N MET A 89 -4.24 -8.81 4.41
CA MET A 89 -4.88 -7.90 3.46
C MET A 89 -4.22 -7.99 2.09
N SER A 90 -5.03 -7.86 1.03
CA SER A 90 -4.58 -7.79 -0.37
C SER A 90 -3.66 -8.95 -0.77
N ASP A 91 -3.99 -10.16 -0.34
CA ASP A 91 -3.20 -11.35 -0.65
C ASP A 91 -3.12 -11.61 -2.16
N HIS A 92 -4.18 -11.28 -2.90
CA HIS A 92 -4.18 -11.35 -4.36
C HIS A 92 -3.11 -10.45 -5.00
N ILE A 93 -2.83 -9.27 -4.45
CA ILE A 93 -1.73 -8.41 -4.92
C ILE A 93 -0.39 -9.05 -4.57
N SER A 94 -0.20 -9.41 -3.30
CA SER A 94 1.08 -9.90 -2.78
C SER A 94 1.53 -11.19 -3.47
N PHE A 95 0.63 -12.16 -3.61
CA PHE A 95 0.97 -13.45 -4.22
C PHE A 95 1.21 -13.34 -5.72
N ASN A 96 0.41 -12.53 -6.44
CA ASN A 96 0.65 -12.30 -7.88
C ASN A 96 1.98 -11.59 -8.15
N LEU A 97 2.35 -10.60 -7.34
CA LEU A 97 3.65 -9.93 -7.45
C LEU A 97 4.80 -10.89 -7.18
N ALA A 98 4.70 -11.70 -6.11
CA ALA A 98 5.72 -12.68 -5.76
C ALA A 98 5.87 -13.77 -6.84
N GLU A 99 4.76 -14.26 -7.41
CA GLU A 99 4.77 -15.24 -8.50
C GLU A 99 5.45 -14.68 -9.76
N GLN A 100 5.31 -13.38 -10.01
CA GLN A 100 5.98 -12.70 -11.12
C GLN A 100 7.44 -12.34 -10.84
N GLY A 101 7.96 -12.63 -9.65
CA GLY A 101 9.35 -12.43 -9.26
C GLY A 101 9.68 -11.07 -8.68
N TYR A 102 8.68 -10.25 -8.30
CA TYR A 102 8.92 -8.98 -7.61
C TYR A 102 9.27 -9.18 -6.14
N ASN A 103 10.03 -8.24 -5.57
CA ASN A 103 10.30 -8.23 -4.12
C ASN A 103 9.05 -7.81 -3.36
N VAL A 104 8.52 -8.71 -2.52
CA VAL A 104 7.30 -8.50 -1.75
C VAL A 104 7.53 -8.73 -0.28
N ALA A 105 6.95 -7.88 0.56
CA ALA A 105 6.94 -8.05 2.01
C ALA A 105 5.52 -7.93 2.57
N LYS A 106 5.20 -8.78 3.54
CA LYS A 106 3.99 -8.65 4.36
C LYS A 106 4.37 -8.01 5.70
N TYR A 107 3.74 -6.87 6.01
CA TYR A 107 3.92 -6.24 7.31
C TYR A 107 3.09 -6.96 8.37
N LEU A 108 3.76 -7.64 9.28
CA LEU A 108 3.18 -8.31 10.41
C LEU A 108 3.45 -7.51 11.69
N PRO A 109 2.42 -6.94 12.34
CA PRO A 109 2.59 -6.29 13.63
C PRO A 109 3.09 -7.31 14.66
N PHE A 110 4.17 -6.99 15.32
CA PHE A 110 4.77 -7.82 16.36
C PHE A 110 5.20 -6.97 17.57
N GLY A 111 4.90 -7.45 18.78
CA GLY A 111 5.29 -6.77 20.01
C GLY A 111 4.36 -7.08 21.17
N PRO A 112 4.59 -6.47 22.36
CA PRO A 112 3.68 -6.56 23.49
C PRO A 112 2.25 -6.13 23.13
N VAL A 113 1.25 -6.84 23.63
CA VAL A 113 -0.16 -6.59 23.33
C VAL A 113 -0.56 -5.13 23.50
N LYS A 114 -0.10 -4.47 24.56
CA LYS A 114 -0.38 -3.05 24.85
C LYS A 114 0.10 -2.09 23.75
N ASP A 115 1.16 -2.44 23.02
CA ASP A 115 1.74 -1.62 21.97
C ASP A 115 1.15 -1.95 20.58
N VAL A 116 0.77 -3.20 20.37
CA VAL A 116 0.20 -3.69 19.10
C VAL A 116 -1.30 -3.42 18.99
N MET A 117 -2.05 -3.53 20.07
CA MET A 117 -3.51 -3.35 20.09
C MET A 117 -3.98 -1.99 19.52
N PRO A 118 -3.39 -0.84 19.87
CA PRO A 118 -3.80 0.45 19.30
C PRO A 118 -3.59 0.51 17.77
N TYR A 119 -2.57 -0.19 17.27
CA TYR A 119 -2.34 -0.31 15.83
C TYR A 119 -3.43 -1.16 15.15
N LEU A 120 -3.78 -2.31 15.73
CA LEU A 120 -4.79 -3.23 15.20
C LEU A 120 -6.19 -2.61 15.21
N ILE A 121 -6.53 -1.87 16.29
CA ILE A 121 -7.81 -1.17 16.40
C ILE A 121 -7.95 -0.13 15.29
N ARG A 122 -6.94 0.71 15.05
CA ARG A 122 -6.97 1.67 13.94
C ARG A 122 -7.13 1.00 12.58
N ARG A 123 -6.49 -0.15 12.36
CA ARG A 123 -6.65 -0.92 11.11
C ARG A 123 -8.07 -1.48 10.97
N ALA A 124 -8.67 -1.96 12.05
CA ALA A 124 -10.05 -2.44 12.05
C ALA A 124 -11.04 -1.31 11.73
N GLU A 125 -10.85 -0.14 12.32
CA GLU A 125 -11.66 1.06 12.06
C GLU A 125 -11.55 1.53 10.61
N GLU A 126 -10.34 1.58 10.05
CA GLU A 126 -10.11 1.94 8.64
C GLU A 126 -10.74 0.93 7.68
N ASN A 127 -10.70 -0.35 7.99
CA ASN A 127 -11.30 -1.41 7.16
C ASN A 127 -12.83 -1.36 7.17
N THR A 128 -13.47 -0.94 8.25
CA THR A 128 -14.93 -0.77 8.29
C THR A 128 -15.40 0.35 7.38
N SER A 129 -14.58 1.36 7.13
CA SER A 129 -14.87 2.45 6.18
C SER A 129 -14.72 2.04 4.70
N VAL A 130 -14.09 0.88 4.42
CA VAL A 130 -13.83 0.35 3.07
C VAL A 130 -14.61 -0.94 2.81
N ALA A 131 -15.90 -0.94 3.15
CA ALA A 131 -16.78 -2.11 3.05
C ALA A 131 -16.82 -2.78 1.64
N GLY A 132 -16.47 -2.04 0.58
CA GLY A 132 -16.40 -2.57 -0.79
C GLY A 132 -15.20 -3.47 -1.09
N GLN A 133 -14.06 -3.27 -0.43
CA GLN A 133 -12.84 -4.08 -0.67
C GLN A 133 -12.93 -5.47 -0.06
N THR A 134 -13.48 -5.59 1.14
CA THR A 134 -13.63 -6.88 1.84
C THR A 134 -14.55 -7.84 1.08
N SER A 135 -15.59 -7.33 0.44
CA SER A 135 -16.51 -8.15 -0.37
C SER A 135 -15.84 -8.68 -1.64
N ARG A 136 -14.97 -7.88 -2.27
CA ARG A 136 -14.21 -8.28 -3.46
C ARG A 136 -13.14 -9.32 -3.12
N GLU A 137 -12.35 -9.13 -2.08
CA GLU A 137 -11.35 -10.12 -1.63
C GLU A 137 -12.01 -11.46 -1.32
N LEU A 138 -13.14 -11.45 -0.60
CA LEU A 138 -13.88 -12.66 -0.31
C LEU A 138 -14.39 -13.36 -1.57
N SER A 139 -14.83 -12.61 -2.59
CA SER A 139 -15.26 -13.17 -3.87
C SER A 139 -14.10 -13.82 -4.64
N LEU A 140 -12.92 -13.21 -4.64
CA LEU A 140 -11.71 -13.74 -5.26
C LEU A 140 -11.23 -15.02 -4.56
N LEU A 141 -11.25 -15.04 -3.23
CA LEU A 141 -10.91 -16.23 -2.44
C LEU A 141 -11.89 -17.39 -2.70
N LYS A 142 -13.19 -17.09 -2.81
CA LYS A 142 -14.20 -18.10 -3.16
C LYS A 142 -14.01 -18.63 -4.58
N ALA A 143 -13.69 -17.77 -5.53
CA ALA A 143 -13.42 -18.17 -6.90
C ALA A 143 -12.19 -19.09 -6.99
N GLU A 144 -11.09 -18.73 -6.31
CA GLU A 144 -9.87 -19.53 -6.27
C GLU A 144 -10.10 -20.88 -5.55
N ARG A 145 -10.85 -20.88 -4.45
CA ARG A 145 -11.24 -22.14 -3.78
C ARG A 145 -12.05 -23.06 -4.70
N LYS A 146 -12.95 -22.49 -5.52
CA LYS A 146 -13.72 -23.25 -6.50
C LYS A 146 -12.80 -23.82 -7.59
N ARG A 147 -11.90 -23.02 -8.13
CA ARG A 147 -10.91 -23.44 -9.13
C ARG A 147 -10.08 -24.64 -8.66
N ARG A 148 -9.54 -24.57 -7.43
CA ARG A 148 -8.75 -25.67 -6.82
C ARG A 148 -9.53 -26.96 -6.59
N LYS A 149 -10.86 -26.91 -6.45
CA LYS A 149 -11.71 -28.10 -6.28
C LYS A 149 -12.13 -28.72 -7.62
N SER A 150 -11.95 -28.01 -8.71
CA SER A 150 -12.32 -28.46 -10.07
C SER A 150 -11.13 -29.11 -10.83
N ASN A 151 -9.95 -29.03 -10.24
CA ASN A 151 -8.72 -29.75 -10.64
C ASN A 151 -8.48 -30.91 -9.69
#